data_526f0b2c1b31f37072330a5a999c1aa6
#
_entry.id   526f0b2c1b31f37072330a5a999c1aa6
#
_cell.length_a   1.000
_cell.length_b   1.000
_cell.length_c   1.000
_cell.angle_alpha   90.00
_cell.angle_beta   90.00
_cell.angle_gamma   90.00
#
_symmetry.space_group_name_H-M   'P 1'
#
loop_
_entity.id
_entity.type
_entity.pdbx_description
1 polymer ?
#
loop_
_entity_poly.entity_id
_entity_poly.type
_entity_poly.pdbx_seq_one_letter_code
_entity_poly.pdbx_strand_id
1 'polypeptide(L)'
;MLVAALVESQTDGPWARASITRASLAAPELALAEATNLLRRLELSGWATRLEATAACRDLLRLNIERYPFAPFAERVWELRANLTTYDAWYVALAETLGWPLITLDRRIARSNGPRCEVIVPPDDS
;
A
#
# COMPACT_ATOMS: atom_id res chain seq x y z
N MET A 1 -3.17 -0.51 1.45
CA MET A 1 -3.63 -1.08 0.17
C MET A 1 -3.64 -2.61 0.18
N LEU A 2 -2.56 -3.29 0.52
CA LEU A 2 -2.53 -4.77 0.59
C LEU A 2 -3.63 -5.33 1.50
N VAL A 3 -3.93 -4.63 2.60
CA VAL A 3 -4.98 -5.03 3.52
C VAL A 3 -6.36 -5.00 2.85
N ALA A 4 -6.63 -3.99 2.02
CA ALA A 4 -7.90 -3.91 1.32
C ALA A 4 -8.12 -5.07 0.34
N ALA A 5 -7.03 -5.63 -0.21
CA ALA A 5 -7.10 -6.80 -1.09
C ALA A 5 -7.36 -8.09 -0.32
N LEU A 6 -6.88 -8.18 0.93
CA LEU A 6 -6.94 -9.40 1.73
C LEU A 6 -8.21 -9.50 2.59
N VAL A 7 -8.80 -8.37 2.96
CA VAL A 7 -10.04 -8.30 3.76
C VAL A 7 -11.19 -7.87 2.85
N GLU A 8 -12.02 -8.81 2.46
CA GLU A 8 -13.09 -8.61 1.48
C GLU A 8 -14.22 -7.70 1.94
N SER A 9 -14.25 -7.33 3.20
CA SER A 9 -15.27 -6.42 3.75
C SER A 9 -15.12 -4.97 3.28
N GLN A 10 -13.99 -4.62 2.64
CA GLN A 10 -13.74 -3.28 2.12
C GLN A 10 -14.24 -3.15 0.68
N THR A 11 -14.86 -2.01 0.36
CA THR A 11 -15.44 -1.73 -0.96
C THR A 11 -14.43 -1.88 -2.09
N ASP A 12 -13.19 -1.45 -1.86
CA ASP A 12 -12.13 -1.49 -2.86
C ASP A 12 -11.32 -2.80 -2.86
N GLY A 13 -11.67 -3.77 -1.99
CA GLY A 13 -10.95 -5.03 -1.86
C GLY A 13 -10.82 -5.82 -3.16
N PRO A 14 -11.92 -6.04 -3.93
CA PRO A 14 -11.83 -6.77 -5.19
C PRO A 14 -10.91 -6.12 -6.22
N TRP A 15 -10.94 -4.79 -6.32
CA TRP A 15 -10.04 -4.05 -7.22
C TRP A 15 -8.59 -4.20 -6.79
N ALA A 16 -8.29 -4.02 -5.51
CA ALA A 16 -6.94 -4.15 -4.99
C ALA A 16 -6.40 -5.57 -5.17
N ARG A 17 -7.24 -6.59 -4.92
CA ARG A 17 -6.88 -7.98 -5.13
C ARG A 17 -6.52 -8.25 -6.59
N ALA A 18 -7.34 -7.77 -7.52
CA ALA A 18 -7.09 -7.94 -8.94
C ALA A 18 -5.80 -7.25 -9.39
N SER A 19 -5.48 -6.09 -8.81
CA SER A 19 -4.26 -5.35 -9.11
C SER A 19 -3.02 -6.08 -8.58
N ILE A 20 -3.11 -6.72 -7.42
CA ILE A 20 -1.99 -7.44 -6.79
C ILE A 20 -1.68 -8.75 -7.50
N THR A 21 -2.71 -9.53 -7.89
CA THR A 21 -2.51 -10.89 -8.41
C THR A 21 -1.84 -10.93 -9.78
N ARG A 22 -1.80 -9.83 -10.50
CA ARG A 22 -1.26 -9.78 -11.88
C ARG A 22 0.13 -9.19 -11.98
N ALA A 23 0.70 -8.73 -10.88
CA ALA A 23 1.92 -7.95 -10.92
C ALA A 23 3.00 -8.52 -10.02
N SER A 24 4.26 -8.27 -10.40
CA SER A 24 5.35 -8.32 -9.44
C SER A 24 5.16 -7.16 -8.48
N LEU A 25 5.40 -7.41 -7.19
CA LEU A 25 5.16 -6.42 -6.16
C LEU A 25 6.47 -5.97 -5.52
N ALA A 26 6.54 -4.68 -5.26
CA ALA A 26 7.62 -4.09 -4.48
C ALA A 26 6.99 -3.16 -3.43
N ALA A 27 7.62 -3.04 -2.29
CA ALA A 27 7.13 -2.19 -1.21
C ALA A 27 8.27 -1.77 -0.29
N PRO A 28 8.08 -0.67 0.46
CA PRO A 28 8.98 -0.33 1.55
C PRO A 28 9.08 -1.44 2.59
N GLU A 29 10.23 -1.55 3.22
CA GLU A 29 10.50 -2.58 4.24
C GLU A 29 9.44 -2.63 5.33
N LEU A 30 8.88 -1.49 5.75
CA LEU A 30 7.86 -1.41 6.80
C LEU A 30 6.46 -1.80 6.34
N ALA A 31 6.23 -2.00 5.05
CA ALA A 31 4.88 -2.22 4.52
C ALA A 31 4.16 -3.40 5.17
N LEU A 32 4.86 -4.51 5.40
CA LEU A 32 4.26 -5.69 6.04
C LEU A 32 3.89 -5.44 7.49
N ALA A 33 4.72 -4.68 8.21
CA ALA A 33 4.43 -4.32 9.59
C ALA A 33 3.23 -3.38 9.68
N GLU A 34 3.15 -2.40 8.78
CA GLU A 34 2.01 -1.49 8.71
C GLU A 34 0.70 -2.23 8.38
N ALA A 35 0.76 -3.13 7.39
CA ALA A 35 -0.40 -3.94 7.00
C ALA A 35 -0.85 -4.85 8.14
N THR A 36 0.09 -5.48 8.83
CA THR A 36 -0.20 -6.32 9.99
C THR A 36 -0.87 -5.51 11.11
N ASN A 37 -0.38 -4.31 11.37
CA ASN A 37 -0.98 -3.45 12.39
C ASN A 37 -2.39 -3.01 12.00
N LEU A 38 -2.62 -2.75 10.72
CA LEU A 38 -3.96 -2.40 10.24
C LEU A 38 -4.94 -3.58 10.41
N LEU A 39 -4.51 -4.81 10.12
CA LEU A 39 -5.32 -6.01 10.38
C LEU A 39 -5.68 -6.14 11.85
N ARG A 40 -4.70 -5.89 12.73
CA ARG A 40 -4.93 -5.89 14.17
C ARG A 40 -6.01 -4.88 14.55
N ARG A 41 -5.94 -3.66 14.02
CA ARG A 41 -6.92 -2.60 14.30
C ARG A 41 -8.30 -2.97 13.79
N LEU A 42 -8.40 -3.58 12.62
CA LEU A 42 -9.68 -4.04 12.06
C LEU A 42 -10.33 -5.10 12.94
N GLU A 43 -9.55 -6.04 13.45
CA GLU A 43 -10.06 -7.05 14.38
C GLU A 43 -10.54 -6.41 15.67
N LEU A 44 -9.71 -5.56 16.31
CA LEU A 44 -10.02 -4.96 17.60
C LEU A 44 -11.22 -4.00 17.53
N SER A 45 -11.46 -3.39 16.37
CA SER A 45 -12.60 -2.48 16.17
C SER A 45 -13.88 -3.21 15.75
N GLY A 46 -13.82 -4.51 15.52
CA GLY A 46 -14.99 -5.30 15.12
C GLY A 46 -15.27 -5.32 13.62
N TRP A 47 -14.46 -4.68 12.79
CA TRP A 47 -14.62 -4.72 11.33
C TRP A 47 -14.31 -6.07 10.72
N ALA A 48 -13.39 -6.81 11.33
CA ALA A 48 -13.04 -8.15 10.90
C ALA A 48 -13.10 -9.09 12.11
N THR A 49 -13.48 -10.34 11.87
CA THR A 49 -13.44 -11.36 12.92
C THR A 49 -11.99 -11.79 13.13
N ARG A 50 -11.74 -12.44 14.26
CA ARG A 50 -10.42 -13.02 14.56
C ARG A 50 -10.00 -13.98 13.45
N LEU A 51 -10.92 -14.81 12.97
CA LEU A 51 -10.64 -15.77 11.91
C LEU A 51 -10.27 -15.07 10.60
N GLU A 52 -11.03 -14.06 10.22
CA GLU A 52 -10.77 -13.27 9.00
C GLU A 52 -9.42 -12.57 9.07
N ALA A 53 -9.13 -11.91 10.19
CA ALA A 53 -7.87 -11.18 10.35
C ALA A 53 -6.66 -12.12 10.36
N THR A 54 -6.80 -13.28 11.01
CA THR A 54 -5.73 -14.29 11.05
C THR A 54 -5.46 -14.86 9.66
N ALA A 55 -6.51 -15.17 8.91
CA ALA A 55 -6.38 -15.67 7.54
C ALA A 55 -5.72 -14.62 6.62
N ALA A 56 -6.16 -13.37 6.74
CA ALA A 56 -5.59 -12.27 5.97
C ALA A 56 -4.10 -12.06 6.29
N CYS A 57 -3.72 -12.16 7.56
CA CYS A 57 -2.32 -12.05 7.97
C CYS A 57 -1.46 -13.16 7.36
N ARG A 58 -1.96 -14.40 7.35
CA ARG A 58 -1.26 -15.51 6.71
C ARG A 58 -1.10 -15.30 5.22
N ASP A 59 -2.14 -14.82 4.55
CA ASP A 59 -2.10 -14.53 3.12
C ASP A 59 -1.11 -13.40 2.80
N LEU A 60 -1.08 -12.37 3.64
CA LEU A 60 -0.14 -11.27 3.51
C LEU A 60 1.31 -11.78 3.55
N LEU A 61 1.63 -12.68 4.48
CA LEU A 61 2.98 -13.23 4.63
C LEU A 61 3.37 -14.17 3.49
N ARG A 62 2.41 -14.65 2.71
CA ARG A 62 2.66 -15.50 1.53
C ARG A 62 2.84 -14.72 0.25
N LEU A 63 2.52 -13.42 0.24
CA LEU A 63 2.72 -12.60 -0.95
C LEU A 63 4.21 -12.48 -1.25
N ASN A 64 4.55 -12.64 -2.52
CA ASN A 64 5.93 -12.46 -2.98
C ASN A 64 6.17 -10.97 -3.24
N ILE A 65 6.57 -10.27 -2.19
CA ILE A 65 6.83 -8.83 -2.24
C ILE A 65 8.32 -8.57 -2.07
N GLU A 66 8.91 -7.87 -3.03
CA GLU A 66 10.28 -7.40 -2.94
C GLU A 66 10.30 -6.16 -2.04
N ARG A 67 11.06 -6.21 -0.95
CA ARG A 67 11.08 -5.15 0.07
C ARG A 67 12.36 -4.34 -0.04
N TYR A 68 12.24 -3.04 0.14
CA TYR A 68 13.34 -2.09 -0.03
C TYR A 68 13.55 -1.27 1.25
N PRO A 69 14.81 -1.09 1.68
CA PRO A 69 15.12 -0.30 2.87
C PRO A 69 14.92 1.20 2.61
N PHE A 70 14.82 1.97 3.68
CA PHE A 70 14.57 3.40 3.61
C PHE A 70 15.76 4.22 3.08
N ALA A 71 16.96 3.90 3.54
CA ALA A 71 18.13 4.77 3.34
C ALA A 71 18.38 5.19 1.88
N PRO A 72 18.26 4.30 0.87
CA PRO A 72 18.48 4.70 -0.52
C PRO A 72 17.47 5.74 -1.05
N PHE A 73 16.32 5.86 -0.40
CA PHE A 73 15.24 6.73 -0.83
C PHE A 73 15.09 7.99 0.03
N ALA A 74 15.87 8.10 1.08
CA ALA A 74 15.74 9.16 2.10
C ALA A 74 15.80 10.57 1.50
N GLU A 75 16.69 10.80 0.56
CA GLU A 75 16.86 12.11 -0.05
C GLU A 75 15.61 12.53 -0.84
N ARG A 76 15.08 11.63 -1.65
CA ARG A 76 13.85 11.91 -2.42
C ARG A 76 12.65 12.06 -1.50
N VAL A 77 12.55 11.25 -0.46
CA VAL A 77 11.50 11.36 0.54
C VAL A 77 11.52 12.75 1.19
N TRP A 78 12.71 13.26 1.52
CA TRP A 78 12.85 14.59 2.09
C TRP A 78 12.37 15.68 1.13
N GLU A 79 12.67 15.55 -0.17
CA GLU A 79 12.19 16.49 -1.18
C GLU A 79 10.65 16.54 -1.26
N LEU A 80 9.98 15.45 -0.97
CA LEU A 80 8.52 15.33 -1.04
C LEU A 80 7.79 15.77 0.23
N ARG A 81 8.50 16.17 1.27
CA ARG A 81 7.94 16.41 2.61
C ARG A 81 6.85 17.48 2.69
N ALA A 82 6.82 18.41 1.74
CA ALA A 82 5.83 19.48 1.76
C ALA A 82 4.41 18.97 1.47
N ASN A 83 4.30 17.88 0.72
CA ASN A 83 3.00 17.38 0.23
C ASN A 83 2.65 15.97 0.70
N LEU A 84 3.63 15.22 1.18
CA LEU A 84 3.43 13.82 1.57
C LEU A 84 4.07 13.54 2.92
N THR A 85 3.48 12.60 3.66
CA THR A 85 4.15 12.05 4.85
C THR A 85 5.39 11.29 4.41
N THR A 86 6.31 11.05 5.34
CA THR A 86 7.50 10.24 5.07
C THR A 86 7.14 8.86 4.54
N TYR A 87 6.10 8.24 5.09
CA TYR A 87 5.69 6.90 4.69
C TYR A 87 5.15 6.88 3.24
N ASP A 88 4.26 7.79 2.91
CA ASP A 88 3.72 7.90 1.55
C ASP A 88 4.81 8.28 0.55
N ALA A 89 5.70 9.19 0.94
CA ALA A 89 6.82 9.60 0.10
C ALA A 89 7.79 8.44 -0.18
N TRP A 90 7.96 7.52 0.76
CA TRP A 90 8.79 6.34 0.56
C TRP A 90 8.22 5.45 -0.55
N TYR A 91 6.90 5.22 -0.57
CA TYR A 91 6.24 4.49 -1.65
C TYR A 91 6.43 5.19 -3.00
N VAL A 92 6.28 6.50 -3.03
CA VAL A 92 6.45 7.29 -4.25
C VAL A 92 7.90 7.21 -4.76
N ALA A 93 8.88 7.41 -3.88
CA ALA A 93 10.29 7.36 -4.24
C ALA A 93 10.68 5.98 -4.78
N LEU A 94 10.16 4.92 -4.19
CA LEU A 94 10.40 3.56 -4.65
C LEU A 94 9.81 3.35 -6.05
N ALA A 95 8.57 3.76 -6.28
CA ALA A 95 7.92 3.64 -7.57
C ALA A 95 8.67 4.41 -8.66
N GLU A 96 9.13 5.62 -8.36
CA GLU A 96 9.93 6.42 -9.29
C GLU A 96 11.24 5.72 -9.65
N THR A 97 11.93 5.16 -8.66
CA THR A 97 13.21 4.49 -8.86
C THR A 97 13.07 3.25 -9.73
N LEU A 98 12.02 2.47 -9.51
CA LEU A 98 11.75 1.25 -10.28
C LEU A 98 11.13 1.54 -11.65
N GLY A 99 10.61 2.74 -11.87
CA GLY A 99 9.85 3.05 -13.09
C GLY A 99 8.52 2.30 -13.13
N TRP A 100 7.96 1.98 -11.98
CA TRP A 100 6.69 1.27 -11.84
C TRP A 100 5.58 2.22 -11.37
N PRO A 101 4.33 1.95 -11.70
CA PRO A 101 3.23 2.71 -11.13
C PRO A 101 3.06 2.41 -9.64
N LEU A 102 2.63 3.41 -8.90
CA LEU A 102 2.22 3.26 -7.50
C LEU A 102 0.73 2.92 -7.47
N ILE A 103 0.38 1.78 -6.86
CA ILE A 103 -1.01 1.36 -6.69
C ILE A 103 -1.43 1.67 -5.25
N THR A 104 -2.42 2.51 -5.07
CA THR A 104 -2.87 2.94 -3.74
C THR A 104 -4.38 3.15 -3.70
N LEU A 105 -4.95 3.01 -2.50
CA LEU A 105 -6.34 3.40 -2.24
C LEU A 105 -6.47 4.88 -1.89
N ASP A 106 -5.35 5.55 -1.63
CA ASP A 106 -5.36 6.96 -1.21
C ASP A 106 -5.33 7.89 -2.43
N ARG A 107 -6.51 8.40 -2.79
CA ARG A 107 -6.66 9.32 -3.91
C ARG A 107 -5.97 10.67 -3.71
N ARG A 108 -5.62 11.02 -2.47
CA ARG A 108 -4.91 12.27 -2.18
C ARG A 108 -3.49 12.25 -2.77
N ILE A 109 -2.86 11.09 -2.83
CA ILE A 109 -1.52 10.95 -3.42
C ILE A 109 -1.58 11.26 -4.92
N ALA A 110 -2.60 10.80 -5.62
CA ALA A 110 -2.79 11.06 -7.04
C ALA A 110 -2.98 12.56 -7.34
N ARG A 111 -3.52 13.30 -6.38
CA ARG A 111 -3.77 14.75 -6.51
C ARG A 111 -2.61 15.62 -6.02
N SER A 112 -1.63 15.04 -5.33
CA SER A 112 -0.54 15.82 -4.76
C SER A 112 0.48 16.24 -5.82
N ASN A 113 1.09 17.38 -5.58
CA ASN A 113 2.21 17.84 -6.39
C ASN A 113 3.48 17.14 -5.91
N GLY A 114 4.37 16.82 -6.82
CA GLY A 114 5.68 16.27 -6.50
C GLY A 114 5.93 14.86 -7.01
N PRO A 115 4.99 13.89 -6.85
CA PRO A 115 5.21 12.56 -7.41
C PRO A 115 5.43 12.60 -8.93
N ARG A 116 6.45 11.87 -9.39
CA ARG A 116 6.78 11.73 -10.81
C ARG A 116 6.40 10.37 -11.37
N CYS A 117 5.93 9.47 -10.51
CA CYS A 117 5.43 8.17 -10.94
C CYS A 117 3.96 8.27 -11.32
N GLU A 118 3.49 7.31 -12.11
CA GLU A 118 2.06 7.11 -12.33
C GLU A 118 1.44 6.62 -11.01
N VAL A 119 0.30 7.19 -10.64
CA VAL A 119 -0.45 6.77 -9.45
C VAL A 119 -1.77 6.19 -9.89
N ILE A 120 -1.97 4.90 -9.60
CA ILE A 120 -3.19 4.17 -9.96
C ILE A 120 -4.04 4.04 -8.70
N VAL A 121 -5.27 4.53 -8.79
CA VAL A 121 -6.25 4.45 -7.69
C VAL A 121 -7.49 3.71 -8.19
N PRO A 122 -8.36 3.24 -7.26
CA PRO A 122 -9.61 2.59 -7.68
C PRO A 122 -10.47 3.52 -8.53
N PRO A 123 -11.27 2.97 -9.47
CA PRO A 123 -12.22 3.77 -10.23
C PRO A 123 -13.23 4.42 -9.29
N ASP A 124 -13.69 5.62 -9.68
CA ASP A 124 -14.78 6.28 -8.95
C ASP A 124 -16.08 5.51 -9.11
N ASP A 125 -16.90 5.47 -8.05
CA ASP A 125 -18.19 4.81 -8.01
C ASP A 125 -19.31 5.66 -8.62
N SER A 126 -19.00 6.54 -9.52
CA SER A 126 -19.99 7.44 -10.10
C SER A 126 -20.83 6.79 -11.19
#